data_b481e35d0027a18330a5931e30dd9653
#
_entry.id   b481e35d0027a18330a5931e30dd9653
#
_cell.length_a   1.000
_cell.length_b   1.000
_cell.length_c   1.000
_cell.angle_alpha   90.00
_cell.angle_beta   90.00
_cell.angle_gamma   90.00
#
_symmetry.space_group_name_H-M   'P 1'
#
loop_
_entity.id
_entity.type
_entity.pdbx_description
1 polymer ?
#
loop_
_entity_poly.entity_id
_entity_poly.type
_entity_poly.pdbx_seq_one_letter_code
_entity_poly.pdbx_strand_id
1 'polypeptide(L)'
;MKEMLPRLAHAGIAIDVAAGRGRHSVILADHGLGVVAIDYSQAAIAALAKLVERPRGAIWPALADLDTFPIKSESADLIVNVNYLDRGLFPKFTQALKPGGMLLVDTFLIDQAALGHPRNPRFLLDHYELLALLEGLEILCYREGLAVYPDQTKAWRASALARRKDRN
;
A
#
# COMPACT_ATOMS: atom_id res chain seq x y z
N MET A 1 3.14 8.46 -2.82
CA MET A 1 4.23 7.48 -3.03
C MET A 1 5.58 8.15 -3.26
N LYS A 2 5.82 8.91 -4.37
CA LYS A 2 7.15 9.48 -4.69
C LYS A 2 7.75 10.34 -3.56
N GLU A 3 6.93 11.12 -2.88
CA GLU A 3 7.36 11.94 -1.73
C GLU A 3 7.84 11.13 -0.52
N MET A 4 7.40 9.87 -0.41
CA MET A 4 7.77 8.98 0.70
C MET A 4 9.03 8.14 0.42
N LEU A 5 9.45 8.02 -0.85
CA LEU A 5 10.60 7.20 -1.23
C LEU A 5 11.86 7.48 -0.41
N PRO A 6 12.25 8.76 -0.12
CA PRO A 6 13.45 9.03 0.67
C PRO A 6 13.41 8.49 2.11
N ARG A 7 12.22 8.12 2.58
CA ARG A 7 12.00 7.58 3.94
C ARG A 7 11.95 6.04 3.96
N LEU A 8 11.90 5.41 2.79
CA LEU A 8 11.80 3.96 2.65
C LEU A 8 13.18 3.32 2.56
N ALA A 9 13.28 2.05 2.96
CA ALA A 9 14.49 1.27 2.77
C ALA A 9 14.82 1.12 1.27
N HIS A 10 16.11 1.08 0.95
CA HIS A 10 16.62 0.88 -0.41
C HIS A 10 16.88 -0.59 -0.76
N ALA A 11 16.57 -1.51 0.14
CA ALA A 11 16.73 -2.95 -0.03
C ALA A 11 15.71 -3.69 0.85
N GLY A 12 15.47 -4.95 0.55
CA GLY A 12 14.52 -5.80 1.26
C GLY A 12 13.31 -6.18 0.41
N ILE A 13 12.28 -6.68 1.06
CA ILE A 13 11.06 -7.17 0.41
C ILE A 13 9.92 -6.18 0.65
N ALA A 14 9.31 -5.71 -0.43
CA ALA A 14 8.06 -4.98 -0.41
C ALA A 14 6.89 -5.88 -0.85
N ILE A 15 5.72 -5.67 -0.26
CA ILE A 15 4.46 -6.23 -0.72
C ILE A 15 3.60 -5.08 -1.25
N ASP A 16 3.25 -5.13 -2.53
CA ASP A 16 2.32 -4.18 -3.16
C ASP A 16 0.94 -4.84 -3.22
N VAL A 17 0.04 -4.34 -2.40
CA VAL A 17 -1.30 -4.91 -2.15
C VAL A 17 -2.28 -4.34 -3.17
N ALA A 18 -3.03 -5.20 -3.86
CA ALA A 18 -3.91 -4.82 -4.98
C ALA A 18 -3.14 -3.99 -6.02
N ALA A 19 -2.00 -4.54 -6.46
CA ALA A 19 -0.97 -3.83 -7.22
C ALA A 19 -1.45 -3.32 -8.59
N GLY A 20 -2.57 -3.84 -9.10
CA GLY A 20 -3.08 -3.48 -10.41
C GLY A 20 -2.03 -3.75 -11.50
N ARG A 21 -1.80 -2.77 -12.36
CA ARG A 21 -0.80 -2.85 -13.44
C ARG A 21 0.63 -2.53 -12.97
N GLY A 22 0.89 -2.50 -11.65
CA GLY A 22 2.23 -2.40 -11.09
C GLY A 22 2.84 -1.00 -11.06
N ARG A 23 2.03 0.07 -11.07
CA ARG A 23 2.55 1.44 -11.01
C ARG A 23 3.45 1.68 -9.79
N HIS A 24 3.06 1.19 -8.64
CA HIS A 24 3.84 1.31 -7.41
C HIS A 24 4.95 0.26 -7.36
N SER A 25 4.68 -0.96 -7.81
CA SER A 25 5.68 -2.03 -7.89
C SER A 25 6.92 -1.60 -8.68
N VAL A 26 6.74 -0.95 -9.84
CA VAL A 26 7.84 -0.42 -10.66
C VAL A 26 8.66 0.61 -9.88
N ILE A 27 8.00 1.57 -9.23
CA ILE A 27 8.68 2.62 -8.46
C ILE A 27 9.51 2.01 -7.32
N LEU A 28 8.96 1.02 -6.63
CA LEU A 28 9.63 0.34 -5.51
C LEU A 28 10.82 -0.51 -5.98
N ALA A 29 10.66 -1.25 -7.08
CA ALA A 29 11.74 -2.04 -7.65
C ALA A 29 12.87 -1.15 -8.21
N ASP A 30 12.55 -0.03 -8.84
CA ASP A 30 13.56 0.96 -9.26
C ASP A 30 14.26 1.63 -8.07
N HIS A 31 13.61 1.64 -6.89
CA HIS A 31 14.21 2.11 -5.62
C HIS A 31 15.15 1.08 -5.00
N GLY A 32 15.13 -0.19 -5.44
CA GLY A 32 16.02 -1.27 -5.01
C GLY A 32 15.35 -2.39 -4.22
N LEU A 33 14.03 -2.37 -4.07
CA LEU A 33 13.29 -3.41 -3.35
C LEU A 33 12.95 -4.60 -4.26
N GLY A 34 12.90 -5.80 -3.70
CA GLY A 34 12.18 -6.92 -4.28
C GLY A 34 10.70 -6.80 -3.97
N VAL A 35 9.83 -6.81 -4.99
CA VAL A 35 8.41 -6.49 -4.85
C VAL A 35 7.54 -7.70 -5.13
N VAL A 36 6.84 -8.22 -4.14
CA VAL A 36 5.73 -9.16 -4.31
C VAL A 36 4.48 -8.36 -4.61
N ALA A 37 4.03 -8.38 -5.87
CA ALA A 37 2.91 -7.59 -6.34
C ALA A 37 1.67 -8.48 -6.48
N ILE A 38 0.71 -8.29 -5.58
CA ILE A 38 -0.46 -9.16 -5.44
C ILE A 38 -1.67 -8.47 -6.04
N ASP A 39 -2.37 -9.17 -6.94
CA ASP A 39 -3.67 -8.73 -7.45
C ASP A 39 -4.53 -9.94 -7.84
N TYR A 40 -5.86 -9.82 -7.74
CA TYR A 40 -6.79 -10.88 -8.16
C TYR A 40 -7.11 -10.83 -9.65
N SER A 41 -6.78 -9.75 -10.34
CA SER A 41 -7.07 -9.54 -11.75
C SER A 41 -6.00 -10.20 -12.62
N GLN A 42 -6.37 -11.25 -13.34
CA GLN A 42 -5.49 -11.92 -14.30
C GLN A 42 -4.93 -10.93 -15.35
N ALA A 43 -5.74 -9.97 -15.81
CA ALA A 43 -5.30 -8.96 -16.78
C ALA A 43 -4.26 -8.00 -16.17
N ALA A 44 -4.40 -7.63 -14.90
CA ALA A 44 -3.43 -6.82 -14.17
C ALA A 44 -2.10 -7.56 -14.03
N ILE A 45 -2.14 -8.83 -13.59
CA ILE A 45 -0.95 -9.68 -13.44
C ILE A 45 -0.26 -9.93 -14.78
N ALA A 46 -1.01 -10.17 -15.86
CA ALA A 46 -0.42 -10.32 -17.20
C ALA A 46 0.28 -9.04 -17.70
N ALA A 47 -0.24 -7.87 -17.37
CA ALA A 47 0.42 -6.59 -17.66
C ALA A 47 1.70 -6.41 -16.82
N LEU A 48 1.64 -6.77 -15.54
CA LEU A 48 2.73 -6.65 -14.59
C LEU A 48 3.88 -7.62 -14.90
N ALA A 49 3.57 -8.83 -15.41
CA ALA A 49 4.55 -9.83 -15.83
C ALA A 49 5.51 -9.33 -16.94
N LYS A 50 5.13 -8.29 -17.67
CA LYS A 50 5.98 -7.64 -18.66
C LYS A 50 7.00 -6.64 -18.07
N LEU A 51 6.92 -6.40 -16.76
CA LEU A 51 7.69 -5.38 -16.04
C LEU A 51 8.58 -5.97 -14.94
N VAL A 52 8.80 -7.31 -14.96
CA VAL A 52 9.44 -8.03 -13.84
C VAL A 52 10.92 -7.73 -13.68
N GLU A 53 11.62 -7.50 -14.78
CA GLU A 53 13.05 -7.19 -14.75
C GLU A 53 13.28 -5.69 -14.59
N ARG A 54 13.98 -5.32 -13.53
CA ARG A 54 14.31 -3.93 -13.21
C ARG A 54 15.78 -3.81 -12.84
N PRO A 55 16.43 -2.65 -13.14
CA PRO A 55 17.87 -2.48 -12.94
C PRO A 55 18.35 -2.63 -11.49
N ARG A 56 17.51 -2.34 -10.52
CA ARG A 56 17.88 -2.29 -9.08
C ARG A 56 17.14 -3.28 -8.22
N GLY A 57 16.02 -3.81 -8.68
CA GLY A 57 15.17 -4.72 -7.93
C GLY A 57 14.43 -5.67 -8.86
N ALA A 58 13.53 -6.45 -8.31
CA ALA A 58 12.71 -7.40 -9.06
C ALA A 58 11.24 -7.24 -8.70
N ILE A 59 10.34 -7.61 -9.61
CA ILE A 59 8.92 -7.69 -9.34
C ILE A 59 8.49 -9.14 -9.51
N TRP A 60 7.79 -9.69 -8.51
CA TRP A 60 7.19 -11.02 -8.53
C TRP A 60 5.68 -10.88 -8.51
N PRO A 61 5.02 -10.98 -9.69
CA PRO A 61 3.56 -10.92 -9.78
C PRO A 61 2.93 -12.16 -9.13
N ALA A 62 1.90 -11.95 -8.33
CA ALA A 62 1.14 -13.01 -7.67
C ALA A 62 -0.35 -12.82 -7.98
N LEU A 63 -0.94 -13.75 -8.74
CA LEU A 63 -2.38 -13.82 -8.94
C LEU A 63 -3.00 -14.48 -7.70
N ALA A 64 -3.64 -13.69 -6.85
CA ALA A 64 -4.22 -14.18 -5.61
C ALA A 64 -5.35 -13.29 -5.11
N ASP A 65 -6.26 -13.93 -4.36
CA ASP A 65 -7.27 -13.24 -3.57
C ASP A 65 -6.67 -12.91 -2.20
N LEU A 66 -6.65 -11.63 -1.85
CA LEU A 66 -6.08 -11.12 -0.60
C LEU A 66 -6.81 -11.64 0.66
N ASP A 67 -8.09 -12.00 0.53
CA ASP A 67 -8.87 -12.58 1.64
C ASP A 67 -8.27 -13.92 2.09
N THR A 68 -7.77 -14.71 1.13
CA THR A 68 -7.26 -16.07 1.34
C THR A 68 -5.74 -16.17 1.22
N PHE A 69 -5.07 -15.19 0.65
CA PHE A 69 -3.63 -15.22 0.45
C PHE A 69 -2.86 -15.22 1.78
N PRO A 70 -2.02 -16.23 2.04
CA PRO A 70 -1.27 -16.31 3.29
C PRO A 70 -0.06 -15.37 3.25
N ILE A 71 -0.19 -14.17 3.80
CA ILE A 71 0.96 -13.30 3.99
C ILE A 71 1.75 -13.82 5.20
N LYS A 72 2.99 -14.25 4.95
CA LYS A 72 3.86 -14.82 5.99
C LYS A 72 4.23 -13.75 7.02
N SER A 73 4.15 -14.11 8.30
CA SER A 73 4.60 -13.23 9.40
C SER A 73 6.07 -12.84 9.25
N GLU A 74 6.39 -11.59 9.57
CA GLU A 74 7.75 -11.02 9.57
C GLU A 74 8.51 -11.24 8.25
N SER A 75 7.81 -11.11 7.13
CA SER A 75 8.39 -11.34 5.79
C SER A 75 8.64 -10.04 5.00
N ALA A 76 7.99 -8.94 5.37
CA ALA A 76 8.04 -7.70 4.62
C ALA A 76 8.80 -6.59 5.35
N ASP A 77 9.67 -5.91 4.62
CA ASP A 77 10.33 -4.67 5.06
C ASP A 77 9.43 -3.46 4.78
N LEU A 78 8.56 -3.58 3.76
CA LEU A 78 7.57 -2.58 3.38
C LEU A 78 6.27 -3.25 2.91
N ILE A 79 5.14 -2.72 3.33
CA ILE A 79 3.85 -3.03 2.71
C ILE A 79 3.26 -1.73 2.15
N VAL A 80 2.79 -1.78 0.92
CA VAL A 80 2.14 -0.65 0.24
C VAL A 80 0.71 -1.04 -0.10
N ASN A 81 -0.24 -0.24 0.37
CA ASN A 81 -1.66 -0.40 0.12
C ASN A 81 -2.25 0.93 -0.38
N VAL A 82 -2.47 1.04 -1.70
CA VAL A 82 -2.95 2.28 -2.33
C VAL A 82 -4.21 2.04 -3.14
N ASN A 83 -5.24 2.87 -2.89
CA ASN A 83 -6.56 2.80 -3.53
C ASN A 83 -7.32 1.49 -3.28
N TYR A 84 -6.97 0.76 -2.27
CA TYR A 84 -7.65 -0.46 -1.84
C TYR A 84 -7.96 -0.37 -0.35
N LEU A 85 -9.15 -0.78 0.04
CA LEU A 85 -9.57 -0.80 1.44
C LEU A 85 -10.26 -2.12 1.77
N ASP A 86 -9.58 -2.90 2.60
CA ASP A 86 -10.14 -4.01 3.34
C ASP A 86 -9.61 -3.91 4.79
N ARG A 87 -10.52 -3.66 5.71
CA ARG A 87 -10.21 -3.47 7.13
C ARG A 87 -9.63 -4.73 7.77
N GLY A 88 -10.05 -5.91 7.29
CA GLY A 88 -9.56 -7.21 7.79
C GLY A 88 -8.09 -7.50 7.47
N LEU A 89 -7.49 -6.77 6.53
CA LEU A 89 -6.08 -6.95 6.19
C LEU A 89 -5.11 -6.21 7.12
N PHE A 90 -5.53 -5.17 7.83
CA PHE A 90 -4.62 -4.37 8.67
C PHE A 90 -3.93 -5.19 9.76
N PRO A 91 -4.62 -6.09 10.51
CA PRO A 91 -3.95 -6.98 11.44
C PRO A 91 -2.95 -7.92 10.76
N LYS A 92 -3.27 -8.41 9.54
CA LYS A 92 -2.36 -9.25 8.76
C LYS A 92 -1.13 -8.47 8.30
N PHE A 93 -1.29 -7.20 7.91
CA PHE A 93 -0.16 -6.31 7.56
C PHE A 93 0.78 -6.11 8.75
N THR A 94 0.23 -5.79 9.92
CA THR A 94 1.02 -5.61 11.14
C THR A 94 1.84 -6.86 11.48
N GLN A 95 1.25 -8.05 11.32
CA GLN A 95 1.96 -9.32 11.54
C GLN A 95 3.02 -9.61 10.48
N ALA A 96 2.75 -9.26 9.23
CA ALA A 96 3.64 -9.53 8.10
C ALA A 96 4.87 -8.62 8.06
N LEU A 97 4.78 -7.42 8.63
CA LEU A 97 5.93 -6.53 8.75
C LEU A 97 7.00 -7.14 9.66
N LYS A 98 8.25 -7.04 9.26
CA LYS A 98 9.39 -7.27 10.16
C LYS A 98 9.44 -6.20 11.25
N PRO A 99 10.15 -6.43 12.38
CA PRO A 99 10.53 -5.34 13.27
C PRO A 99 11.22 -4.21 12.48
N GLY A 100 10.83 -2.96 12.71
CA GLY A 100 11.30 -1.80 11.92
C GLY A 100 10.66 -1.66 10.53
N GLY A 101 9.93 -2.65 10.05
CA GLY A 101 9.23 -2.61 8.76
C GLY A 101 8.12 -1.58 8.72
N MET A 102 7.81 -1.08 7.52
CA MET A 102 6.89 0.04 7.31
C MET A 102 5.64 -0.35 6.53
N LEU A 103 4.53 0.31 6.87
CA LEU A 103 3.26 0.25 6.14
C LEU A 103 2.94 1.62 5.56
N LEU A 104 2.82 1.69 4.24
CA LEU A 104 2.33 2.87 3.53
C LEU A 104 0.90 2.63 3.06
N VAL A 105 -0.02 3.43 3.54
CA VAL A 105 -1.43 3.40 3.12
C VAL A 105 -1.80 4.73 2.49
N ASP A 106 -2.58 4.70 1.42
CA ASP A 106 -3.18 5.88 0.81
C ASP A 106 -4.49 5.48 0.13
N THR A 107 -5.64 5.88 0.70
CA THR A 107 -6.96 5.53 0.18
C THR A 107 -7.98 6.66 0.36
N PHE A 108 -9.23 6.42 0.01
CA PHE A 108 -10.27 7.44 -0.06
C PHE A 108 -11.04 7.59 1.25
N LEU A 109 -11.40 8.83 1.58
CA LEU A 109 -12.32 9.19 2.65
C LEU A 109 -13.77 9.15 2.21
N ILE A 110 -14.69 9.13 3.16
CA ILE A 110 -16.13 9.09 2.95
C ILE A 110 -16.63 10.28 2.10
N ASP A 111 -16.03 11.45 2.23
CA ASP A 111 -16.35 12.66 1.46
C ASP A 111 -16.09 12.49 -0.04
N GLN A 112 -15.28 11.51 -0.46
CA GLN A 112 -15.05 11.22 -1.87
C GLN A 112 -16.35 10.90 -2.62
N ALA A 113 -17.33 10.30 -1.95
CA ALA A 113 -18.60 9.95 -2.55
C ALA A 113 -19.34 11.15 -3.16
N ALA A 114 -19.15 12.36 -2.60
CA ALA A 114 -19.71 13.61 -3.11
C ALA A 114 -18.96 14.14 -4.35
N LEU A 115 -17.67 13.81 -4.52
CA LEU A 115 -16.86 14.25 -5.66
C LEU A 115 -16.92 13.27 -6.84
N GLY A 116 -17.11 11.96 -6.58
CA GLY A 116 -17.06 10.97 -7.66
C GLY A 116 -16.89 9.54 -7.16
N HIS A 117 -16.03 8.77 -7.81
CA HIS A 117 -15.75 7.38 -7.43
C HIS A 117 -14.49 7.30 -6.55
N PRO A 118 -14.43 6.29 -5.66
CA PRO A 118 -15.49 5.35 -5.30
C PRO A 118 -16.62 6.03 -4.50
N ARG A 119 -17.85 5.47 -4.58
CA ARG A 119 -19.02 5.97 -3.83
C ARG A 119 -19.51 5.00 -2.77
N ASN A 120 -19.15 3.72 -2.88
CA ASN A 120 -19.56 2.71 -1.93
C ASN A 120 -18.81 2.93 -0.59
N PRO A 121 -19.51 3.14 0.53
CA PRO A 121 -18.89 3.38 1.84
C PRO A 121 -17.96 2.24 2.27
N ARG A 122 -18.18 1.02 1.80
CA ARG A 122 -17.30 -0.12 2.08
C ARG A 122 -15.84 0.14 1.67
N PHE A 123 -15.64 0.96 0.63
CA PHE A 123 -14.33 1.30 0.08
C PHE A 123 -13.81 2.68 0.51
N LEU A 124 -14.49 3.30 1.47
CA LEU A 124 -14.20 4.63 1.98
C LEU A 124 -13.91 4.55 3.48
N LEU A 125 -12.92 5.29 3.95
CA LEU A 125 -12.62 5.45 5.37
C LEU A 125 -13.49 6.55 5.96
N ASP A 126 -13.95 6.35 7.17
CA ASP A 126 -14.42 7.43 8.02
C ASP A 126 -13.23 8.32 8.43
N HIS A 127 -13.53 9.57 8.86
CA HIS A 127 -12.50 10.47 9.38
C HIS A 127 -11.78 9.83 10.56
N TYR A 128 -10.45 9.92 10.55
CA TYR A 128 -9.53 9.35 11.55
C TYR A 128 -9.56 7.81 11.67
N GLU A 129 -10.38 7.10 10.91
CA GLU A 129 -10.47 5.64 10.97
C GLU A 129 -9.12 4.98 10.65
N LEU A 130 -8.34 5.55 9.70
CA LEU A 130 -7.03 5.00 9.38
C LEU A 130 -6.09 4.95 10.59
N LEU A 131 -6.17 5.91 11.51
CA LEU A 131 -5.38 5.88 12.74
C LEU A 131 -5.76 4.71 13.65
N ALA A 132 -7.06 4.41 13.75
CA ALA A 132 -7.54 3.26 14.52
C ALA A 132 -7.08 1.93 13.86
N LEU A 133 -7.15 1.83 12.52
CA LEU A 133 -6.68 0.64 11.80
C LEU A 133 -5.17 0.39 11.93
N LEU A 134 -4.40 1.44 12.22
CA LEU A 134 -2.94 1.39 12.42
C LEU A 134 -2.55 1.25 13.91
N GLU A 135 -3.50 0.93 14.77
CA GLU A 135 -3.21 0.70 16.19
C GLU A 135 -2.07 -0.32 16.37
N GLY A 136 -1.15 -0.04 17.30
CA GLY A 136 0.04 -0.86 17.56
C GLY A 136 1.26 -0.55 16.68
N LEU A 137 1.10 0.26 15.62
CA LEU A 137 2.20 0.79 14.82
C LEU A 137 2.57 2.21 15.27
N GLU A 138 3.80 2.61 15.04
CA GLU A 138 4.26 3.98 15.23
C GLU A 138 3.93 4.80 13.98
N ILE A 139 3.13 5.85 14.13
CA ILE A 139 2.76 6.74 13.01
C ILE A 139 3.91 7.72 12.73
N LEU A 140 4.55 7.59 11.58
CA LEU A 140 5.63 8.46 11.14
C LEU A 140 5.12 9.68 10.35
N CYS A 141 4.01 9.51 9.64
CA CYS A 141 3.35 10.56 8.90
C CYS A 141 1.86 10.21 8.73
N TYR A 142 1.01 11.19 8.88
CA TYR A 142 -0.43 11.08 8.63
C TYR A 142 -0.94 12.34 7.95
N ARG A 143 -1.81 12.17 6.98
CA ARG A 143 -2.53 13.24 6.30
C ARG A 143 -3.94 12.79 6.00
N GLU A 144 -4.89 13.68 6.19
CA GLU A 144 -6.30 13.47 5.85
C GLU A 144 -6.89 14.77 5.32
N GLY A 145 -7.72 14.68 4.28
CA GLY A 145 -8.41 15.83 3.72
C GLY A 145 -8.47 15.83 2.19
N LEU A 146 -8.82 17.00 1.66
CA LEU A 146 -8.95 17.22 0.21
C LEU A 146 -7.55 17.39 -0.41
N ALA A 147 -7.14 16.43 -1.21
CA ALA A 147 -5.95 16.52 -2.03
C ALA A 147 -6.28 17.19 -3.38
N VAL A 148 -5.43 18.12 -3.80
CA VAL A 148 -5.48 18.75 -5.13
C VAL A 148 -4.23 18.34 -5.89
N TYR A 149 -4.42 17.75 -7.07
CA TYR A 149 -3.32 17.27 -7.91
C TYR A 149 -2.89 18.34 -8.93
N PRO A 150 -1.69 18.22 -9.53
CA PRO A 150 -1.19 19.19 -10.52
C PRO A 150 -2.11 19.41 -11.72
N ASP A 151 -2.89 18.38 -12.10
CA ASP A 151 -3.89 18.45 -13.17
C ASP A 151 -5.25 19.05 -12.72
N GLN A 152 -5.28 19.66 -11.52
CA GLN A 152 -6.47 20.25 -10.87
C GLN A 152 -7.54 19.22 -10.47
N THR A 153 -7.32 17.93 -10.65
CA THR A 153 -8.22 16.91 -10.08
C THR A 153 -8.16 16.94 -8.55
N LYS A 154 -9.27 16.60 -7.92
CA LYS A 154 -9.42 16.61 -6.46
C LYS A 154 -9.87 15.25 -5.97
N ALA A 155 -9.37 14.85 -4.81
CA ALA A 155 -9.86 13.65 -4.14
C ALA A 155 -9.77 13.83 -2.62
N TRP A 156 -10.75 13.32 -1.89
CA TRP A 156 -10.70 13.19 -0.45
C TRP A 156 -9.89 11.94 -0.07
N ARG A 157 -8.79 12.14 0.62
CA ARG A 157 -7.81 11.08 0.90
C ARG A 157 -7.42 11.03 2.36
N ALA A 158 -7.13 9.81 2.84
CA ALA A 158 -6.32 9.59 4.02
C ALA A 158 -5.07 8.82 3.64
N SER A 159 -3.91 9.25 4.12
CA SER A 159 -2.63 8.59 3.89
C SER A 159 -1.80 8.54 5.16
N ALA A 160 -1.09 7.44 5.35
CA ALA A 160 -0.19 7.26 6.47
C ALA A 160 1.06 6.47 6.07
N LEU A 161 2.17 6.82 6.70
CA LEU A 161 3.35 5.96 6.82
C LEU A 161 3.49 5.59 8.29
N ALA A 162 3.44 4.29 8.57
CA ALA A 162 3.55 3.75 9.92
C ALA A 162 4.66 2.72 9.99
N ARG A 163 5.23 2.49 11.16
CA ARG A 163 6.35 1.57 11.39
C ARG A 163 6.01 0.56 12.47
N ARG A 164 6.31 -0.69 12.25
CA ARG A 164 6.31 -1.69 13.32
C ARG A 164 7.51 -1.43 14.23
N LYS A 165 7.25 -1.26 15.54
CA LYS A 165 8.31 -1.06 16.53
C LYS A 165 9.29 -2.24 16.54
N ASP A 166 10.55 -1.96 16.80
CA ASP A 166 11.54 -2.98 17.05
C ASP A 166 11.17 -3.79 18.31
N ARG A 167 11.55 -5.04 18.34
CA ARG A 167 11.47 -5.84 19.57
C ARG A 167 12.54 -5.34 20.52
N ASN A 168 12.14 -4.84 21.68
CA ASN A 168 13.05 -4.58 22.79
C ASN A 168 13.61 -5.88 23.33
#